data_9c31f85503b24091340b2f96e6bc87bd
#
_entry.id   9c31f85503b24091340b2f96e6bc87bd
#
_cell.length_a   1.000
_cell.length_b   1.000
_cell.length_c   1.000
_cell.angle_alpha   90.00
_cell.angle_beta   90.00
_cell.angle_gamma   90.00
#
_symmetry.space_group_name_H-M   'P 1'
#
loop_
_entity.id
_entity.type
_entity.pdbx_description
1 polymer ?
#
loop_
_entity_poly.entity_id
_entity_poly.type
_entity_poly.pdbx_seq_one_letter_code
_entity_poly.pdbx_strand_id
1 'polypeptide(L)'
;DDDNLLDCFRNGINVIHNDLEAGLSSFASDSFDYVILSQTLQAVRHTEGIIQEILRVGKEGIISFPNFGYWKNRVQVISGHMPVSETLPYNWYDTPNIHLCTLDDFEALCRQCNARILERSVMSNHYRPVNFLPNLRGMLAFYRFESRG
;
A
#
# COMPACT_ATOMS: atom_id res chain seq x y z
N ASP A 1 -6.51 9.91 -14.47
CA ASP A 1 -7.81 9.71 -15.13
C ASP A 1 -8.62 10.99 -14.92
N ASP A 2 -8.85 11.74 -16.02
CA ASP A 2 -9.43 13.10 -15.96
C ASP A 2 -10.86 13.10 -15.42
N ASP A 3 -11.61 12.02 -15.62
CA ASP A 3 -12.98 11.87 -15.11
C ASP A 3 -13.00 11.83 -13.56
N ASN A 4 -12.07 11.13 -12.94
CA ASN A 4 -11.96 11.07 -11.49
C ASN A 4 -11.59 12.44 -10.88
N LEU A 5 -10.75 13.22 -11.59
CA LEU A 5 -10.41 14.59 -11.16
C LEU A 5 -11.64 15.50 -11.19
N LEU A 6 -12.44 15.44 -12.25
CA LEU A 6 -13.67 16.23 -12.38
C LEU A 6 -14.67 15.88 -11.28
N ASP A 7 -14.81 14.61 -10.92
CA ASP A 7 -15.70 14.16 -9.86
C ASP A 7 -15.24 14.65 -8.48
N CYS A 8 -13.93 14.64 -8.21
CA CYS A 8 -13.38 15.23 -6.99
C CYS A 8 -13.68 16.73 -6.89
N PHE A 9 -13.47 17.49 -7.98
CA PHE A 9 -13.80 18.91 -8.02
C PHE A 9 -15.29 19.18 -7.79
N ARG A 10 -16.18 18.41 -8.43
CA ARG A 10 -17.64 18.52 -8.22
C ARG A 10 -18.06 18.28 -6.78
N ASN A 11 -17.33 17.40 -6.07
CA ASN A 11 -17.57 17.09 -4.66
C ASN A 11 -16.84 18.03 -3.68
N GLY A 12 -16.20 19.11 -4.18
CA GLY A 12 -15.48 20.08 -3.35
C GLY A 12 -14.20 19.55 -2.70
N ILE A 13 -13.62 18.48 -3.25
CA ILE A 13 -12.37 17.92 -2.76
C ILE A 13 -11.19 18.62 -3.45
N ASN A 14 -10.22 19.07 -2.67
CA ASN A 14 -8.98 19.61 -3.22
C ASN A 14 -8.16 18.49 -3.85
N VAL A 15 -7.87 18.62 -5.15
CA VAL A 15 -7.13 17.62 -5.92
C VAL A 15 -5.93 18.25 -6.58
N ILE A 16 -4.79 17.58 -6.49
CA ILE A 16 -3.57 17.92 -7.23
C ILE A 16 -3.22 16.71 -8.10
N HIS A 17 -3.10 16.94 -9.41
CA HIS A 17 -2.59 15.93 -10.32
C HIS A 17 -1.07 15.87 -10.18
N ASN A 18 -0.55 14.78 -9.64
CA ASN A 18 0.89 14.56 -9.49
C ASN A 18 1.24 13.12 -9.88
N ASP A 19 2.43 12.95 -10.47
CA ASP A 19 3.00 11.65 -10.77
C ASP A 19 3.76 11.14 -9.53
N LEU A 20 3.27 10.08 -8.91
CA LEU A 20 3.93 9.47 -7.74
C LEU A 20 5.32 8.94 -8.05
N GLU A 21 5.62 8.58 -9.31
CA GLU A 21 6.96 8.14 -9.72
C GLU A 21 7.98 9.30 -9.67
N ALA A 22 7.53 10.54 -9.82
CA ALA A 22 8.35 11.74 -9.64
C ALA A 22 8.53 12.15 -8.16
N GLY A 23 7.90 11.41 -7.24
CA GLY A 23 7.92 11.68 -5.80
C GLY A 23 6.95 12.78 -5.38
N LEU A 24 7.11 13.29 -4.16
CA LEU A 24 6.30 14.33 -3.55
C LEU A 24 7.05 15.66 -3.44
N SER A 25 7.98 15.93 -4.36
CA SER A 25 8.87 17.10 -4.33
C SER A 25 8.15 18.45 -4.32
N SER A 26 6.90 18.50 -4.78
CA SER A 26 6.04 19.70 -4.70
C SER A 26 5.60 20.07 -3.29
N PHE A 27 5.78 19.17 -2.31
CA PHE A 27 5.42 19.37 -0.91
C PHE A 27 6.67 19.54 -0.05
N ALA A 28 6.63 20.49 0.87
CA ALA A 28 7.70 20.70 1.84
C ALA A 28 7.74 19.55 2.86
N SER A 29 8.91 19.38 3.51
CA SER A 29 9.03 18.42 4.62
C SER A 29 8.10 18.80 5.77
N ASP A 30 7.56 17.80 6.46
CA ASP A 30 6.67 17.96 7.62
C ASP A 30 5.42 18.83 7.35
N SER A 31 4.97 18.89 6.09
CA SER A 31 3.82 19.73 5.70
C SER A 31 2.46 19.09 6.02
N PHE A 32 2.43 17.81 6.35
CA PHE A 32 1.19 17.09 6.71
C PHE A 32 1.36 16.29 7.99
N ASP A 33 0.28 16.16 8.75
CA ASP A 33 0.26 15.27 9.91
C ASP A 33 0.18 13.79 9.48
N TYR A 34 -0.59 13.50 8.42
CA TYR A 34 -0.74 12.16 7.85
C TYR A 34 -0.62 12.18 6.34
N VAL A 35 0.09 11.19 5.79
CA VAL A 35 0.10 10.88 4.36
C VAL A 35 -0.46 9.49 4.16
N ILE A 36 -1.53 9.37 3.36
CA ILE A 36 -2.23 8.09 3.15
C ILE A 36 -1.98 7.61 1.71
N LEU A 37 -1.42 6.42 1.58
CA LEU A 37 -1.28 5.70 0.31
C LEU A 37 -2.15 4.46 0.32
N SER A 38 -3.33 4.55 -0.29
CA SER A 38 -4.32 3.48 -0.28
C SER A 38 -4.21 2.60 -1.52
N GLN A 39 -3.87 1.33 -1.33
CA GLN A 39 -3.81 0.28 -2.37
C GLN A 39 -3.05 0.69 -3.65
N THR A 40 -2.00 1.48 -3.51
CA THR A 40 -1.22 2.03 -4.62
C THR A 40 0.23 1.53 -4.58
N LEU A 41 0.73 1.15 -3.39
CA LEU A 41 2.12 0.75 -3.18
C LEU A 41 2.61 -0.31 -4.19
N GLN A 42 1.76 -1.28 -4.50
CA GLN A 42 2.07 -2.37 -5.43
C GLN A 42 2.17 -1.92 -6.90
N ALA A 43 1.68 -0.75 -7.24
CA ALA A 43 1.73 -0.19 -8.61
C ALA A 43 2.86 0.82 -8.81
N VAL A 44 3.56 1.22 -7.75
CA VAL A 44 4.68 2.17 -7.79
C VAL A 44 6.00 1.43 -8.06
N ARG A 45 6.80 1.87 -9.02
CA ARG A 45 8.09 1.25 -9.38
C ARG A 45 9.14 1.43 -8.28
N HIS A 46 9.22 2.64 -7.74
CA HIS A 46 10.22 3.02 -6.72
C HIS A 46 9.60 3.00 -5.33
N THR A 47 9.23 1.81 -4.85
CA THR A 47 8.52 1.60 -3.58
C THR A 47 9.29 2.16 -2.37
N GLU A 48 10.62 1.96 -2.31
CA GLU A 48 11.46 2.52 -1.25
C GLU A 48 11.44 4.06 -1.27
N GLY A 49 11.57 4.65 -2.45
CA GLY A 49 11.55 6.11 -2.64
C GLY A 49 10.24 6.74 -2.17
N ILE A 50 9.10 6.13 -2.49
CA ILE A 50 7.79 6.68 -2.06
C ILE A 50 7.61 6.58 -0.54
N ILE A 51 8.11 5.53 0.11
CA ILE A 51 8.08 5.44 1.58
C ILE A 51 8.93 6.56 2.20
N GLN A 52 10.12 6.82 1.67
CA GLN A 52 10.98 7.91 2.14
C GLN A 52 10.33 9.29 1.93
N GLU A 53 9.67 9.50 0.79
CA GLU A 53 8.94 10.74 0.52
C GLU A 53 7.73 10.91 1.46
N ILE A 54 6.98 9.83 1.75
CA ILE A 54 5.91 9.86 2.76
C ILE A 54 6.45 10.28 4.12
N LEU A 55 7.59 9.71 4.54
CA LEU A 55 8.24 10.05 5.81
C LEU A 55 8.87 11.46 5.83
N ARG A 56 9.21 12.01 4.67
CA ARG A 56 9.72 13.39 4.54
C ARG A 56 8.60 14.41 4.63
N VAL A 57 7.48 14.15 3.97
CA VAL A 57 6.37 15.11 3.80
C VAL A 57 5.41 15.05 4.95
N GLY A 58 5.20 13.88 5.55
CA GLY A 58 4.28 13.65 6.64
C GLY A 58 4.94 13.23 7.94
N LYS A 59 4.33 13.58 9.07
CA LYS A 59 4.75 13.08 10.39
C LYS A 59 4.51 11.58 10.51
N GLU A 60 3.37 11.11 9.98
CA GLU A 60 3.02 9.69 9.95
C GLU A 60 2.54 9.28 8.54
N GLY A 61 2.93 8.08 8.13
CA GLY A 61 2.44 7.42 6.92
C GLY A 61 1.40 6.36 7.25
N ILE A 62 0.35 6.27 6.42
CA ILE A 62 -0.63 5.19 6.46
C ILE A 62 -0.65 4.53 5.08
N ILE A 63 -0.35 3.24 5.03
CA ILE A 63 -0.33 2.48 3.78
C ILE A 63 -1.28 1.30 3.88
N SER A 64 -1.99 1.04 2.80
CA SER A 64 -2.72 -0.21 2.63
C SER A 64 -2.32 -0.94 1.34
N PHE A 65 -2.27 -2.26 1.39
CA PHE A 65 -1.94 -3.10 0.24
C PHE A 65 -2.56 -4.50 0.36
N PRO A 66 -2.81 -5.19 -0.77
CA PRO A 66 -3.23 -6.58 -0.78
C PRO A 66 -2.10 -7.50 -0.33
N ASN A 67 -2.37 -8.36 0.66
CA ASN A 67 -1.38 -9.33 1.14
C ASN A 67 -1.27 -10.52 0.21
N PHE A 68 -0.17 -10.61 -0.53
CA PHE A 68 0.11 -11.76 -1.40
C PHE A 68 0.31 -13.06 -0.61
N GLY A 69 0.72 -12.98 0.67
CA GLY A 69 0.89 -14.10 1.58
C GLY A 69 -0.41 -14.80 2.00
N TYR A 70 -1.57 -14.32 1.60
CA TYR A 70 -2.86 -14.93 1.91
C TYR A 70 -2.95 -16.38 1.43
N TRP A 71 -3.49 -17.28 2.23
CA TRP A 71 -3.45 -18.73 1.98
C TRP A 71 -4.03 -19.16 0.63
N LYS A 72 -5.10 -18.51 0.15
CA LYS A 72 -5.66 -18.82 -1.18
C LYS A 72 -4.69 -18.51 -2.31
N ASN A 73 -3.94 -17.40 -2.20
CA ASN A 73 -2.91 -17.04 -3.16
C ASN A 73 -1.80 -18.09 -3.17
N ARG A 74 -1.35 -18.51 -1.97
CA ARG A 74 -0.32 -19.57 -1.84
C ARG A 74 -0.77 -20.89 -2.46
N VAL A 75 -2.02 -21.30 -2.26
CA VAL A 75 -2.57 -22.52 -2.86
C VAL A 75 -2.57 -22.42 -4.39
N GLN A 76 -2.95 -21.28 -4.95
CA GLN A 76 -2.93 -21.08 -6.41
C GLN A 76 -1.49 -21.16 -6.96
N VAL A 77 -0.51 -20.54 -6.30
CA VAL A 77 0.92 -20.64 -6.69
C VAL A 77 1.41 -22.09 -6.63
N ILE A 78 1.09 -22.83 -5.55
CA ILE A 78 1.47 -24.23 -5.41
C ILE A 78 0.82 -25.11 -6.51
N SER A 79 -0.40 -24.77 -6.95
CA SER A 79 -1.07 -25.44 -8.06
C SER A 79 -0.57 -25.02 -9.45
N GLY A 80 0.44 -24.16 -9.53
CA GLY A 80 1.05 -23.70 -10.78
C GLY A 80 0.37 -22.52 -11.46
N HIS A 81 -0.46 -21.77 -10.73
CA HIS A 81 -1.20 -20.62 -11.27
C HIS A 81 -0.84 -19.33 -10.53
N MET A 82 -0.76 -18.22 -11.27
CA MET A 82 -0.67 -16.90 -10.62
C MET A 82 -2.01 -16.55 -9.95
N PRO A 83 -1.95 -16.00 -8.74
CA PRO A 83 -3.16 -15.75 -7.97
C PRO A 83 -4.08 -14.71 -8.59
N VAL A 84 -5.36 -15.03 -8.63
CA VAL A 84 -6.46 -14.09 -8.87
C VAL A 84 -7.40 -14.18 -7.68
N SER A 85 -7.69 -13.05 -7.05
CA SER A 85 -8.52 -12.96 -5.84
C SER A 85 -9.27 -11.63 -5.78
N GLU A 86 -10.14 -11.46 -4.80
CA GLU A 86 -10.91 -10.21 -4.62
C GLU A 86 -10.02 -8.96 -4.46
N THR A 87 -8.84 -9.12 -3.84
CA THR A 87 -7.87 -8.02 -3.66
C THR A 87 -6.80 -7.97 -4.75
N LEU A 88 -6.71 -9.00 -5.59
CA LEU A 88 -5.84 -9.11 -6.76
C LEU A 88 -6.67 -9.57 -7.96
N PRO A 89 -7.56 -8.71 -8.50
CA PRO A 89 -8.60 -9.15 -9.45
C PRO A 89 -8.11 -9.32 -10.88
N TYR A 90 -6.83 -9.00 -11.16
CA TYR A 90 -6.27 -9.00 -12.50
C TYR A 90 -5.54 -10.31 -12.80
N ASN A 91 -5.48 -10.67 -14.09
CA ASN A 91 -4.60 -11.73 -14.54
C ASN A 91 -3.14 -11.24 -14.55
N TRP A 92 -2.19 -12.17 -14.61
CA TRP A 92 -0.77 -11.86 -14.59
C TRP A 92 -0.29 -10.99 -15.76
N TYR A 93 -1.01 -10.98 -16.87
CA TYR A 93 -0.66 -10.26 -18.12
C TYR A 93 -1.37 -8.90 -18.27
N ASP A 94 -2.38 -8.59 -17.45
CA ASP A 94 -3.15 -7.32 -17.54
C ASP A 94 -3.18 -6.54 -16.21
N THR A 95 -2.38 -6.97 -15.23
CA THR A 95 -2.32 -6.35 -13.91
C THR A 95 -1.54 -5.03 -13.93
N PRO A 96 -2.04 -3.97 -13.27
CA PRO A 96 -1.26 -2.77 -12.99
C PRO A 96 -0.24 -2.98 -11.85
N ASN A 97 -0.32 -4.11 -11.12
CA ASN A 97 0.55 -4.39 -9.99
C ASN A 97 1.93 -4.82 -10.47
N ILE A 98 2.94 -4.05 -10.12
CA ILE A 98 4.35 -4.33 -10.46
C ILE A 98 4.98 -5.17 -9.35
N HIS A 99 4.60 -4.89 -8.10
CA HIS A 99 5.14 -5.55 -6.92
C HIS A 99 4.06 -6.33 -6.18
N LEU A 100 4.44 -7.49 -5.69
CA LEU A 100 3.60 -8.34 -4.85
C LEU A 100 4.36 -8.56 -3.54
N CYS A 101 3.81 -8.13 -2.43
CA CYS A 101 4.46 -8.27 -1.13
C CYS A 101 3.58 -9.00 -0.11
N THR A 102 4.23 -9.60 0.86
CA THR A 102 3.60 -10.13 2.07
C THR A 102 3.73 -9.13 3.21
N LEU A 103 3.11 -9.41 4.37
CA LEU A 103 3.29 -8.57 5.56
C LEU A 103 4.76 -8.52 5.98
N ASP A 104 5.45 -9.68 5.95
CA ASP A 104 6.84 -9.79 6.40
C ASP A 104 7.79 -9.01 5.47
N ASP A 105 7.51 -9.01 4.15
CA ASP A 105 8.29 -8.24 3.17
C ASP A 105 8.12 -6.74 3.39
N PHE A 106 6.90 -6.26 3.62
CA PHE A 106 6.64 -4.86 3.92
C PHE A 106 7.33 -4.41 5.22
N GLU A 107 7.26 -5.23 6.27
CA GLU A 107 7.94 -4.95 7.54
C GLU A 107 9.46 -4.94 7.39
N ALA A 108 10.01 -5.77 6.50
CA ALA A 108 11.43 -5.73 6.15
C ALA A 108 11.80 -4.43 5.42
N LEU A 109 10.97 -4.00 4.46
CA LEU A 109 11.14 -2.74 3.76
C LEU A 109 11.07 -1.52 4.71
N CYS A 110 10.13 -1.50 5.64
CA CYS A 110 10.06 -0.45 6.67
C CYS A 110 11.36 -0.35 7.46
N ARG A 111 11.96 -1.49 7.85
CA ARG A 111 13.26 -1.49 8.54
C ARG A 111 14.39 -0.91 7.69
N GLN A 112 14.42 -1.22 6.40
CA GLN A 112 15.42 -0.68 5.45
C GLN A 112 15.26 0.84 5.25
N CYS A 113 14.00 1.32 5.19
CA CYS A 113 13.70 2.74 5.06
C CYS A 113 13.80 3.52 6.39
N ASN A 114 14.30 2.93 7.48
CA ASN A 114 14.34 3.53 8.82
C ASN A 114 12.96 4.00 9.32
N ALA A 115 11.90 3.29 8.92
CA ALA A 115 10.55 3.52 9.37
C ALA A 115 10.21 2.69 10.62
N ARG A 116 9.55 3.29 11.60
CA ARG A 116 9.00 2.63 12.78
C ARG A 116 7.51 2.36 12.58
N ILE A 117 7.12 1.11 12.59
CA ILE A 117 5.72 0.72 12.54
C ILE A 117 5.08 1.02 13.90
N LEU A 118 4.03 1.84 13.89
CA LEU A 118 3.24 2.21 15.06
C LEU A 118 2.06 1.27 15.26
N GLU A 119 1.42 0.90 14.15
CA GLU A 119 0.22 0.07 14.17
C GLU A 119 0.14 -0.80 12.92
N ARG A 120 -0.37 -2.01 13.10
CA ARG A 120 -0.70 -2.94 12.02
C ARG A 120 -2.12 -3.44 12.20
N SER A 121 -2.94 -3.29 11.18
CA SER A 121 -4.27 -3.89 11.11
C SER A 121 -4.38 -4.74 9.85
N VAL A 122 -4.84 -5.97 10.00
CA VAL A 122 -4.97 -6.92 8.89
C VAL A 122 -6.41 -7.40 8.82
N MET A 123 -7.00 -7.37 7.63
CA MET A 123 -8.41 -7.69 7.42
C MET A 123 -8.59 -8.96 6.58
N SER A 124 -9.63 -9.73 6.90
CA SER A 124 -10.11 -10.84 6.08
C SER A 124 -10.98 -10.34 4.92
N ASN A 125 -11.44 -11.27 4.07
CA ASN A 125 -12.38 -11.00 2.97
C ASN A 125 -13.74 -10.41 3.40
N HIS A 126 -14.08 -10.47 4.69
CA HIS A 126 -15.29 -9.86 5.24
C HIS A 126 -14.98 -8.60 6.07
N TYR A 127 -13.83 -7.97 5.84
CA TYR A 127 -13.35 -6.80 6.58
C TYR A 127 -13.32 -7.00 8.10
N ARG A 128 -13.10 -8.25 8.54
CA ARG A 128 -12.94 -8.58 9.96
C ARG A 128 -11.45 -8.61 10.33
N PRO A 129 -11.07 -8.06 11.48
CA PRO A 129 -9.68 -8.09 11.94
C PRO A 129 -9.15 -9.51 12.09
N VAL A 130 -7.90 -9.73 11.65
CA VAL A 130 -7.21 -11.02 11.72
C VAL A 130 -5.99 -10.88 12.61
N ASN A 131 -6.05 -11.42 13.83
CA ASN A 131 -4.97 -11.36 14.81
C ASN A 131 -4.12 -12.65 14.85
N PHE A 132 -4.70 -13.79 14.48
CA PHE A 132 -4.00 -15.07 14.47
C PHE A 132 -3.55 -15.43 13.05
N LEU A 133 -2.23 -15.68 12.89
CA LEU A 133 -1.57 -15.94 11.60
C LEU A 133 -1.94 -14.90 10.52
N PRO A 134 -1.75 -13.59 10.79
CA PRO A 134 -2.25 -12.54 9.91
C PRO A 134 -1.67 -12.62 8.50
N ASN A 135 -0.39 -12.97 8.33
CA ASN A 135 0.24 -13.13 7.02
C ASN A 135 -0.35 -14.27 6.19
N LEU A 136 -0.96 -15.27 6.84
CA LEU A 136 -1.61 -16.41 6.16
C LEU A 136 -3.11 -16.17 5.94
N ARG A 137 -3.81 -15.54 6.89
CA ARG A 137 -5.27 -15.45 6.90
C ARG A 137 -5.82 -14.09 6.47
N GLY A 138 -4.97 -13.06 6.46
CA GLY A 138 -5.35 -11.72 6.08
C GLY A 138 -5.21 -11.47 4.58
N MET A 139 -6.13 -10.74 4.01
CA MET A 139 -6.16 -10.38 2.59
C MET A 139 -5.67 -8.96 2.34
N LEU A 140 -6.01 -8.03 3.22
CA LEU A 140 -5.69 -6.61 3.12
C LEU A 140 -4.97 -6.17 4.37
N ALA A 141 -3.85 -5.50 4.19
CA ALA A 141 -3.02 -4.97 5.27
C ALA A 141 -3.11 -3.45 5.32
N PHE A 142 -3.08 -2.93 6.54
CA PHE A 142 -2.98 -1.51 6.86
C PHE A 142 -1.84 -1.32 7.85
N TYR A 143 -0.95 -0.38 7.56
CA TYR A 143 0.15 -0.02 8.42
C TYR A 143 0.18 1.47 8.66
N ARG A 144 0.38 1.87 9.91
CA ARG A 144 0.70 3.23 10.31
C ARG A 144 2.14 3.24 10.83
N PHE A 145 2.95 4.16 10.33
CA PHE A 145 4.38 4.22 10.61
C PHE A 145 4.88 5.65 10.59
N GLU A 146 6.05 5.87 11.19
CA GLU A 146 6.73 7.15 11.25
C GLU A 146 8.23 6.99 11.00
N SER A 147 8.97 8.10 10.84
CA SER A 147 10.43 8.08 10.82
C SER A 147 10.97 7.66 12.18
N ARG A 148 12.05 6.90 12.20
CA ARG A 148 12.72 6.50 13.46
C ARG A 148 13.49 7.62 14.13
N GLY A 149 13.66 8.80 13.50
CA GLY A 149 14.49 9.87 14.06
C GLY A 149 15.97 9.59 13.90
#